data_16b7939fb291a1b1f8c066bb43023931
#
_entry.id   16b7939fb291a1b1f8c066bb43023931
#
_cell.length_a   1.000
_cell.length_b   1.000
_cell.length_c   1.000
_cell.angle_alpha   90.00
_cell.angle_beta   90.00
_cell.angle_gamma   90.00
#
_symmetry.space_group_name_H-M   'P 1'
#
loop_
_entity.id
_entity.type
_entity.pdbx_description
1 polymer ?
#
loop_
_entity_poly.entity_id
_entity_poly.type
_entity_poly.pdbx_seq_one_letter_code
_entity_poly.pdbx_strand_id
1 'polypeptide(L)'
;MTCKTTYRLAAIITAGMLMLTGCSSDNDPISFTGYAMGTVVSETLYTDSDDISTDIERAIASVENTYLSRKIDKSEISKINSKASLSPVEMTDTLSEYMDTLLEVSRDSGGAFDPSVGALSALWDFDNDSEIIPSEDDISKCLSYGSYKDIQLSGSSISLPPGLKLDLGAAGKGIALDTAESILSSDKNVSGAVISVGESSILTYGRKPDGSDWQIAIRDPRDKESTIGTLILSGTSYIGTSGDYQKYFEKNGRRYHHILDPSTGYPAESGVISVTVICNSGIICDALSTACFVLGADEGMKLAEKYGAEAIFVKDDQSIVMTKGAEKLWQSAS
;
A
#
# COMPACT_ATOMS: atom_id res chain seq x y z
N MET A 1 27.92 -20.74 -39.11
CA MET A 1 26.57 -20.52 -38.58
C MET A 1 26.35 -21.42 -37.39
N THR A 2 26.62 -20.96 -36.18
CA THR A 2 26.47 -21.75 -34.94
C THR A 2 25.47 -21.00 -34.07
N CYS A 3 24.28 -21.58 -33.94
CA CYS A 3 23.18 -21.10 -33.12
C CYS A 3 23.56 -21.33 -31.63
N LYS A 4 23.71 -20.25 -30.85
CA LYS A 4 23.86 -20.32 -29.39
C LYS A 4 22.48 -20.19 -28.75
N THR A 5 21.94 -21.32 -28.33
CA THR A 5 20.72 -21.38 -27.50
C THR A 5 21.12 -21.09 -26.06
N THR A 6 20.72 -19.93 -25.57
CA THR A 6 20.89 -19.53 -24.16
C THR A 6 19.72 -20.08 -23.34
N TYR A 7 19.99 -21.10 -22.55
CA TYR A 7 19.06 -21.58 -21.51
C TYR A 7 19.09 -20.59 -20.33
N ARG A 8 17.97 -19.92 -20.07
CA ARG A 8 17.76 -19.24 -18.79
C ARG A 8 17.41 -20.28 -17.74
N LEU A 9 18.34 -20.52 -16.82
CA LEU A 9 18.06 -21.28 -15.60
C LEU A 9 17.09 -20.48 -14.74
N ALA A 10 15.87 -20.98 -14.60
CA ALA A 10 14.99 -20.55 -13.53
C ALA A 10 15.53 -21.14 -12.21
N ALA A 11 16.05 -20.29 -11.35
CA ALA A 11 16.42 -20.69 -9.99
C ALA A 11 15.14 -20.91 -9.18
N ILE A 12 14.78 -22.17 -8.99
CA ILE A 12 13.77 -22.57 -8.00
C ILE A 12 14.47 -22.46 -6.64
N ILE A 13 14.18 -21.39 -5.90
CA ILE A 13 14.57 -21.28 -4.50
C ILE A 13 13.58 -22.13 -3.71
N THR A 14 13.98 -23.35 -3.39
CA THR A 14 13.32 -24.19 -2.39
C THR A 14 13.67 -23.57 -1.03
N ALA A 15 12.73 -22.83 -0.44
CA ALA A 15 12.81 -22.41 0.96
C ALA A 15 12.80 -23.68 1.83
N GLY A 16 13.95 -24.05 2.35
CA GLY A 16 14.07 -25.13 3.31
C GLY A 16 13.43 -24.72 4.61
N MET A 17 12.35 -25.40 4.97
CA MET A 17 11.66 -25.30 6.25
C MET A 17 12.59 -25.84 7.34
N LEU A 18 13.31 -24.98 8.05
CA LEU A 18 13.98 -25.34 9.29
C LEU A 18 12.92 -25.38 10.41
N MET A 19 12.39 -26.54 10.68
CA MET A 19 11.62 -26.82 11.89
C MET A 19 12.60 -26.80 13.07
N LEU A 20 12.70 -25.68 13.77
CA LEU A 20 13.29 -25.62 15.11
C LEU A 20 12.21 -26.10 16.09
N THR A 21 12.24 -27.36 16.47
CA THR A 21 11.47 -27.88 17.63
C THR A 21 12.16 -27.40 18.91
N GLY A 22 11.92 -26.14 19.27
CA GLY A 22 12.15 -25.66 20.63
C GLY A 22 10.90 -25.98 21.48
N CYS A 23 11.04 -26.27 22.75
CA CYS A 23 9.93 -26.25 23.70
C CYS A 23 9.32 -24.84 23.65
N SER A 24 8.19 -24.68 22.98
CA SER A 24 7.44 -23.42 22.98
C SER A 24 6.83 -23.26 24.40
N SER A 25 7.06 -22.12 25.02
CA SER A 25 6.17 -21.65 26.08
C SER A 25 4.84 -21.29 25.39
N ASP A 26 3.70 -21.47 26.06
CA ASP A 26 2.36 -21.14 25.53
C ASP A 26 2.20 -19.66 25.08
N ASN A 27 3.27 -18.86 25.13
CA ASN A 27 3.33 -17.42 24.85
C ASN A 27 4.27 -17.04 23.69
N ASP A 28 4.94 -17.99 23.03
CA ASP A 28 5.86 -17.66 21.94
C ASP A 28 5.10 -17.46 20.62
N PRO A 29 5.38 -16.39 19.84
CA PRO A 29 4.70 -16.16 18.57
C PRO A 29 5.15 -17.16 17.51
N ILE A 30 4.24 -17.46 16.60
CA ILE A 30 4.54 -18.16 15.37
C ILE A 30 4.84 -17.11 14.29
N SER A 31 5.93 -17.29 13.53
CA SER A 31 6.32 -16.36 12.46
C SER A 31 6.31 -17.07 11.12
N PHE A 32 5.71 -16.38 10.13
CA PHE A 32 5.64 -16.82 8.75
C PHE A 32 6.19 -15.74 7.82
N THR A 33 6.65 -16.16 6.66
CA THR A 33 7.08 -15.26 5.59
C THR A 33 6.64 -15.86 4.25
N GLY A 34 5.85 -15.09 3.51
CA GLY A 34 5.32 -15.45 2.20
C GLY A 34 5.59 -14.36 1.17
N TYR A 35 5.00 -14.51 -0.02
CA TYR A 35 5.11 -13.55 -1.11
C TYR A 35 3.74 -13.36 -1.78
N ALA A 36 3.21 -12.15 -1.73
CA ALA A 36 1.97 -11.77 -2.38
C ALA A 36 2.04 -10.29 -2.80
N MET A 37 1.18 -9.86 -3.72
CA MET A 37 1.10 -8.47 -4.18
C MET A 37 2.44 -7.89 -4.66
N GLY A 38 3.30 -8.74 -5.22
CA GLY A 38 4.61 -8.33 -5.71
C GLY A 38 5.64 -8.01 -4.62
N THR A 39 5.40 -8.42 -3.36
CA THR A 39 6.26 -8.11 -2.23
C THR A 39 6.30 -9.24 -1.19
N VAL A 40 7.20 -9.10 -0.20
CA VAL A 40 7.26 -9.99 0.95
C VAL A 40 6.10 -9.68 1.91
N VAL A 41 5.44 -10.73 2.39
CA VAL A 41 4.48 -10.67 3.49
C VAL A 41 5.11 -11.35 4.68
N SER A 42 5.16 -10.68 5.83
CA SER A 42 5.63 -11.27 7.08
C SER A 42 4.56 -11.20 8.16
N GLU A 43 4.43 -12.27 8.90
CA GLU A 43 3.43 -12.44 9.94
C GLU A 43 4.10 -12.87 11.24
N THR A 44 3.67 -12.27 12.34
CA THR A 44 3.99 -12.70 13.71
C THR A 44 2.67 -12.86 14.44
N LEU A 45 2.31 -14.08 14.78
CA LEU A 45 0.98 -14.45 15.29
C LEU A 45 1.09 -15.06 16.69
N TYR A 46 0.29 -14.59 17.61
CA TYR A 46 0.09 -15.18 18.94
C TYR A 46 -1.24 -15.96 18.91
N THR A 47 -1.16 -17.24 18.57
CA THR A 47 -2.31 -18.12 18.33
C THR A 47 -1.94 -19.59 18.54
N ASP A 48 -2.96 -20.39 18.86
CA ASP A 48 -2.89 -21.86 18.85
C ASP A 48 -3.46 -22.46 17.54
N SER A 49 -3.80 -21.64 16.56
CA SER A 49 -4.40 -22.04 15.27
C SER A 49 -3.31 -22.35 14.25
N ASP A 50 -3.21 -23.61 13.82
CA ASP A 50 -2.17 -24.07 12.87
C ASP A 50 -2.37 -23.54 11.43
N ASP A 51 -3.61 -23.26 11.01
CA ASP A 51 -3.96 -22.98 9.61
C ASP A 51 -4.16 -21.48 9.31
N ILE A 52 -4.18 -20.61 10.31
CA ILE A 52 -4.58 -19.20 10.15
C ILE A 52 -3.67 -18.41 9.21
N SER A 53 -2.35 -18.65 9.24
CA SER A 53 -1.41 -18.00 8.32
C SER A 53 -1.71 -18.37 6.86
N THR A 54 -2.03 -19.64 6.60
CA THR A 54 -2.42 -20.08 5.25
C THR A 54 -3.69 -19.38 4.77
N ASP A 55 -4.65 -19.15 5.65
CA ASP A 55 -5.88 -18.44 5.31
C ASP A 55 -5.61 -16.96 5.04
N ILE A 56 -4.76 -16.31 5.83
CA ILE A 56 -4.33 -14.92 5.64
C ILE A 56 -3.58 -14.77 4.31
N GLU A 57 -2.57 -15.61 4.03
CA GLU A 57 -1.82 -15.56 2.78
C GLU A 57 -2.73 -15.74 1.55
N ARG A 58 -3.66 -16.71 1.62
CA ARG A 58 -4.63 -16.95 0.55
C ARG A 58 -5.56 -15.74 0.34
N ALA A 59 -6.00 -15.11 1.41
CA ALA A 59 -6.87 -13.94 1.35
C ALA A 59 -6.15 -12.74 0.76
N ILE A 60 -4.92 -12.44 1.20
CA ILE A 60 -4.08 -11.37 0.63
C ILE A 60 -3.87 -11.58 -0.88
N ALA A 61 -3.51 -12.81 -1.28
CA ALA A 61 -3.35 -13.14 -2.70
C ALA A 61 -4.67 -13.02 -3.49
N SER A 62 -5.80 -13.35 -2.85
CA SER A 62 -7.12 -13.23 -3.46
C SER A 62 -7.52 -11.77 -3.72
N VAL A 63 -7.17 -10.85 -2.82
CA VAL A 63 -7.41 -9.41 -3.01
C VAL A 63 -6.77 -8.93 -4.31
N GLU A 64 -5.48 -9.23 -4.54
CA GLU A 64 -4.80 -8.87 -5.77
C GLU A 64 -5.44 -9.53 -7.00
N ASN A 65 -5.60 -10.85 -6.96
CA ASN A 65 -6.00 -11.64 -8.12
C ASN A 65 -7.45 -11.42 -8.54
N THR A 66 -8.33 -11.14 -7.58
CA THR A 66 -9.77 -11.01 -7.83
C THR A 66 -10.15 -9.56 -8.11
N TYR A 67 -9.62 -8.61 -7.35
CA TYR A 67 -10.09 -7.23 -7.38
C TYR A 67 -9.11 -6.28 -8.05
N LEU A 68 -7.84 -6.20 -7.58
CA LEU A 68 -7.01 -5.02 -7.76
C LEU A 68 -6.07 -5.05 -8.96
N SER A 69 -5.64 -6.22 -9.42
CA SER A 69 -4.59 -6.31 -10.42
C SER A 69 -5.01 -5.68 -11.76
N ARG A 70 -4.17 -4.78 -12.28
CA ARG A 70 -4.28 -4.24 -13.64
C ARG A 70 -3.76 -5.22 -14.71
N LYS A 71 -2.99 -6.23 -14.28
CA LYS A 71 -2.24 -7.16 -15.16
C LYS A 71 -2.90 -8.54 -15.29
N ILE A 72 -3.78 -8.90 -14.36
CA ILE A 72 -4.47 -10.18 -14.37
C ILE A 72 -5.84 -10.00 -15.03
N ASP A 73 -6.03 -10.55 -16.22
CA ASP A 73 -7.22 -10.35 -17.06
C ASP A 73 -8.55 -10.67 -16.36
N LYS A 74 -8.54 -11.61 -15.43
CA LYS A 74 -9.75 -12.00 -14.68
C LYS A 74 -10.08 -11.11 -13.49
N SER A 75 -9.17 -10.22 -13.06
CA SER A 75 -9.44 -9.28 -11.98
C SER A 75 -10.52 -8.26 -12.37
N GLU A 76 -11.20 -7.70 -11.38
CA GLU A 76 -12.27 -6.73 -11.67
C GLU A 76 -11.71 -5.42 -12.22
N ILE A 77 -10.62 -4.89 -11.68
CA ILE A 77 -9.99 -3.67 -12.20
C ILE A 77 -9.52 -3.86 -13.64
N SER A 78 -8.93 -5.00 -14.00
CA SER A 78 -8.56 -5.27 -15.38
C SER A 78 -9.77 -5.29 -16.33
N LYS A 79 -10.88 -5.92 -15.92
CA LYS A 79 -12.14 -5.93 -16.68
C LYS A 79 -12.73 -4.53 -16.82
N ILE A 80 -12.77 -3.73 -15.75
CA ILE A 80 -13.24 -2.34 -15.78
C ILE A 80 -12.37 -1.54 -16.74
N ASN A 81 -11.05 -1.62 -16.61
CA ASN A 81 -10.11 -0.93 -17.46
C ASN A 81 -10.23 -1.29 -18.95
N SER A 82 -10.69 -2.48 -19.27
CA SER A 82 -10.87 -2.91 -20.67
C SER A 82 -12.23 -2.57 -21.25
N LYS A 83 -13.29 -2.42 -20.46
CA LYS A 83 -14.68 -2.38 -20.94
C LYS A 83 -15.47 -1.15 -20.52
N ALA A 84 -15.18 -0.52 -19.37
CA ALA A 84 -16.03 0.52 -18.78
C ALA A 84 -16.12 1.82 -19.60
N SER A 85 -15.23 2.01 -20.57
CA SER A 85 -15.31 3.11 -21.54
C SER A 85 -16.24 2.82 -22.73
N LEU A 86 -16.69 1.58 -22.90
CA LEU A 86 -17.59 1.16 -23.97
C LEU A 86 -19.02 0.93 -23.48
N SER A 87 -19.16 0.40 -22.27
CA SER A 87 -20.42 0.17 -21.59
C SER A 87 -20.21 0.04 -20.08
N PRO A 88 -21.22 0.34 -19.23
CA PRO A 88 -21.14 0.12 -17.80
C PRO A 88 -20.71 -1.30 -17.46
N VAL A 89 -19.85 -1.46 -16.45
CA VAL A 89 -19.38 -2.75 -15.94
C VAL A 89 -19.88 -2.92 -14.51
N GLU A 90 -20.50 -4.07 -14.23
CA GLU A 90 -20.91 -4.43 -12.88
C GLU A 90 -19.71 -4.83 -12.03
N MET A 91 -19.63 -4.25 -10.84
CA MET A 91 -18.67 -4.58 -9.78
C MET A 91 -19.32 -5.52 -8.77
N THR A 92 -18.52 -6.29 -8.06
CA THR A 92 -18.97 -6.91 -6.81
C THR A 92 -19.28 -5.85 -5.75
N ASP A 93 -20.09 -6.20 -4.77
CA ASP A 93 -20.39 -5.30 -3.64
C ASP A 93 -19.09 -4.89 -2.93
N THR A 94 -18.16 -5.83 -2.78
CA THR A 94 -16.83 -5.57 -2.18
C THR A 94 -16.03 -4.50 -2.94
N LEU A 95 -15.92 -4.62 -4.27
CA LEU A 95 -15.19 -3.61 -5.04
C LEU A 95 -15.93 -2.26 -5.06
N SER A 96 -17.28 -2.29 -5.05
CA SER A 96 -18.09 -1.07 -4.94
C SER A 96 -17.80 -0.32 -3.64
N GLU A 97 -17.73 -1.01 -2.51
CA GLU A 97 -17.37 -0.42 -1.21
C GLU A 97 -15.95 0.16 -1.21
N TYR A 98 -14.99 -0.55 -1.82
CA TYR A 98 -13.63 0.00 -1.98
C TYR A 98 -13.63 1.27 -2.82
N MET A 99 -14.33 1.28 -3.94
CA MET A 99 -14.41 2.44 -4.83
C MET A 99 -15.06 3.64 -4.16
N ASP A 100 -16.15 3.44 -3.41
CA ASP A 100 -16.82 4.51 -2.66
C ASP A 100 -15.87 5.15 -1.64
N THR A 101 -15.16 4.33 -0.86
CA THR A 101 -14.16 4.78 0.13
C THR A 101 -13.02 5.55 -0.54
N LEU A 102 -12.45 5.02 -1.63
CA LEU A 102 -11.32 5.65 -2.31
C LEU A 102 -11.72 6.95 -3.01
N LEU A 103 -12.93 7.03 -3.56
CA LEU A 103 -13.46 8.27 -4.14
C LEU A 103 -13.79 9.32 -3.08
N GLU A 104 -14.14 8.91 -1.85
CA GLU A 104 -14.26 9.84 -0.72
C GLU A 104 -12.89 10.46 -0.38
N VAL A 105 -11.84 9.64 -0.23
CA VAL A 105 -10.47 10.15 -0.03
C VAL A 105 -10.02 11.04 -1.19
N SER A 106 -10.38 10.71 -2.44
CA SER A 106 -10.07 11.54 -3.60
C SER A 106 -10.72 12.93 -3.52
N ARG A 107 -12.00 12.98 -3.15
CA ARG A 107 -12.72 14.24 -2.96
C ARG A 107 -12.11 15.08 -1.85
N ASP A 108 -11.83 14.44 -0.72
CA ASP A 108 -11.35 15.09 0.49
C ASP A 108 -9.91 15.58 0.39
N SER A 109 -9.08 14.88 -0.39
CA SER A 109 -7.71 15.30 -0.71
C SER A 109 -7.62 16.29 -1.89
N GLY A 110 -8.77 16.68 -2.49
CA GLY A 110 -8.78 17.52 -3.69
C GLY A 110 -8.16 16.87 -4.92
N GLY A 111 -8.04 15.54 -4.92
CA GLY A 111 -7.45 14.73 -5.99
C GLY A 111 -5.97 14.43 -5.80
N ALA A 112 -5.38 14.73 -4.64
CA ALA A 112 -4.00 14.32 -4.33
C ALA A 112 -3.86 12.78 -4.25
N PHE A 113 -4.90 12.08 -3.81
CA PHE A 113 -5.13 10.67 -4.10
C PHE A 113 -6.15 10.56 -5.22
N ASP A 114 -5.83 9.83 -6.28
CA ASP A 114 -6.75 9.62 -7.41
C ASP A 114 -6.62 8.18 -7.93
N PRO A 115 -7.66 7.34 -7.79
CA PRO A 115 -7.63 5.97 -8.28
C PRO A 115 -7.65 5.88 -9.82
N SER A 116 -7.83 6.99 -10.53
CA SER A 116 -7.89 7.02 -12.00
C SER A 116 -6.53 7.27 -12.68
N VAL A 117 -5.43 7.27 -11.93
CA VAL A 117 -4.06 7.47 -12.47
C VAL A 117 -3.51 6.29 -13.28
N GLY A 118 -4.30 5.26 -13.55
CA GLY A 118 -3.83 4.02 -14.17
C GLY A 118 -3.16 4.18 -15.53
N ALA A 119 -3.55 5.19 -16.32
CA ALA A 119 -2.87 5.51 -17.57
C ALA A 119 -1.48 6.13 -17.33
N LEU A 120 -1.35 6.99 -16.34
CA LEU A 120 -0.06 7.57 -15.91
C LEU A 120 0.85 6.50 -15.30
N SER A 121 0.32 5.65 -14.41
CA SER A 121 1.08 4.54 -13.82
C SER A 121 1.62 3.57 -14.89
N ALA A 122 0.83 3.30 -15.93
CA ALA A 122 1.26 2.47 -17.04
C ALA A 122 2.31 3.16 -17.93
N LEU A 123 2.23 4.49 -18.08
CA LEU A 123 3.16 5.28 -18.87
C LEU A 123 4.54 5.37 -18.21
N TRP A 124 4.59 5.61 -16.89
CA TRP A 124 5.83 5.67 -16.11
C TRP A 124 6.47 4.31 -15.88
N ASP A 125 5.67 3.26 -15.79
CA ASP A 125 6.08 1.83 -15.70
C ASP A 125 7.19 1.52 -14.68
N PHE A 126 7.09 2.07 -13.47
CA PHE A 126 8.05 1.82 -12.38
C PHE A 126 8.13 0.36 -11.95
N ASP A 127 7.19 -0.49 -12.38
CA ASP A 127 7.18 -1.92 -12.05
C ASP A 127 8.18 -2.74 -12.86
N ASN A 128 8.65 -2.23 -14.02
CA ASN A 128 9.53 -2.96 -14.93
C ASN A 128 10.96 -2.38 -14.97
N ASP A 129 11.39 -1.66 -13.93
CA ASP A 129 12.71 -1.00 -13.85
C ASP A 129 13.02 -0.12 -15.08
N SER A 130 11.98 0.45 -15.68
CA SER A 130 12.11 1.35 -16.80
C SER A 130 12.61 2.71 -16.31
N GLU A 131 13.84 3.10 -16.70
CA GLU A 131 14.40 4.43 -16.41
C GLU A 131 14.02 5.45 -17.50
N ILE A 132 12.79 5.35 -18.03
CA ILE A 132 12.28 6.20 -19.10
C ILE A 132 11.46 7.33 -18.49
N ILE A 133 11.84 8.57 -18.78
CA ILE A 133 10.99 9.74 -18.51
C ILE A 133 10.04 9.87 -19.70
N PRO A 134 8.71 9.76 -19.47
CA PRO A 134 7.74 9.96 -20.55
C PRO A 134 7.83 11.37 -21.18
N SER A 135 7.41 11.51 -22.44
CA SER A 135 7.34 12.82 -23.08
C SER A 135 6.22 13.67 -22.46
N GLU A 136 6.39 15.00 -22.52
CA GLU A 136 5.35 15.94 -22.05
C GLU A 136 4.03 15.74 -22.81
N ASP A 137 4.09 15.40 -24.09
CA ASP A 137 2.91 15.12 -24.91
C ASP A 137 2.16 13.87 -24.42
N ASP A 138 2.89 12.78 -24.07
CA ASP A 138 2.28 11.57 -23.56
C ASP A 138 1.67 11.77 -22.17
N ILE A 139 2.34 12.52 -21.29
CA ILE A 139 1.80 12.89 -19.97
C ILE A 139 0.54 13.74 -20.14
N SER A 140 0.60 14.79 -20.94
CA SER A 140 -0.55 15.68 -21.23
C SER A 140 -1.73 14.90 -21.82
N LYS A 141 -1.46 13.93 -22.69
CA LYS A 141 -2.47 13.02 -23.22
C LYS A 141 -3.12 12.18 -22.13
N CYS A 142 -2.34 11.58 -21.20
CA CYS A 142 -2.89 10.82 -20.08
C CYS A 142 -3.76 11.71 -19.18
N LEU A 143 -3.32 12.92 -18.86
CA LEU A 143 -4.10 13.88 -18.06
C LEU A 143 -5.41 14.29 -18.76
N SER A 144 -5.44 14.33 -20.09
CA SER A 144 -6.65 14.67 -20.85
C SER A 144 -7.75 13.61 -20.82
N TYR A 145 -7.47 12.40 -20.32
CA TYR A 145 -8.49 11.34 -20.17
C TYR A 145 -9.46 11.59 -19.02
N GLY A 146 -9.14 12.49 -18.09
CA GLY A 146 -9.96 12.87 -16.94
C GLY A 146 -9.32 12.50 -15.60
N SER A 147 -10.13 12.52 -14.56
CA SER A 147 -9.75 12.29 -13.15
C SER A 147 -10.81 11.48 -12.42
N TYR A 148 -10.64 11.27 -11.11
CA TYR A 148 -11.67 10.65 -10.26
C TYR A 148 -13.06 11.29 -10.38
N LYS A 149 -13.14 12.59 -10.75
CA LYS A 149 -14.41 13.33 -10.93
C LYS A 149 -15.23 12.84 -12.12
N ASP A 150 -14.57 12.19 -13.07
CA ASP A 150 -15.17 11.72 -14.31
C ASP A 150 -15.59 10.24 -14.22
N ILE A 151 -15.27 9.56 -13.11
CA ILE A 151 -15.73 8.21 -12.81
C ILE A 151 -17.24 8.29 -12.49
N GLN A 152 -18.05 7.50 -13.20
CA GLN A 152 -19.49 7.46 -12.98
C GLN A 152 -19.86 6.15 -12.28
N LEU A 153 -20.40 6.26 -11.07
CA LEU A 153 -20.98 5.14 -10.33
C LEU A 153 -22.49 5.22 -10.38
N SER A 154 -23.17 4.09 -10.61
CA SER A 154 -24.62 3.96 -10.57
C SER A 154 -24.98 2.61 -9.93
N GLY A 155 -25.25 2.61 -8.63
CA GLY A 155 -25.29 1.37 -7.84
C GLY A 155 -23.94 0.67 -7.90
N SER A 156 -23.94 -0.63 -8.20
CA SER A 156 -22.71 -1.43 -8.39
C SER A 156 -22.10 -1.28 -9.78
N SER A 157 -22.64 -0.44 -10.66
CA SER A 157 -22.17 -0.28 -12.04
C SER A 157 -21.20 0.90 -12.15
N ILE A 158 -20.07 0.70 -12.86
CA ILE A 158 -19.05 1.73 -13.12
C ILE A 158 -18.88 2.01 -14.62
N SER A 159 -18.76 3.28 -14.99
CA SER A 159 -18.39 3.74 -16.32
C SER A 159 -17.20 4.71 -16.26
N LEU A 160 -16.34 4.63 -17.25
CA LEU A 160 -15.15 5.47 -17.37
C LEU A 160 -15.12 6.22 -18.71
N PRO A 161 -14.61 7.46 -18.77
CA PRO A 161 -14.31 8.10 -20.05
C PRO A 161 -13.30 7.29 -20.88
N PRO A 162 -13.28 7.47 -22.22
CA PRO A 162 -12.30 6.83 -23.08
C PRO A 162 -10.86 7.22 -22.69
N GLY A 163 -10.02 6.21 -22.47
CA GLY A 163 -8.62 6.38 -22.09
C GLY A 163 -8.37 6.41 -20.59
N LEU A 164 -9.34 6.78 -19.76
CA LEU A 164 -9.23 6.72 -18.30
C LEU A 164 -9.04 5.28 -17.83
N LYS A 165 -8.13 5.06 -16.89
CA LYS A 165 -7.81 3.74 -16.32
C LYS A 165 -7.71 3.84 -14.80
N LEU A 166 -8.22 2.83 -14.12
CA LEU A 166 -8.08 2.68 -12.68
C LEU A 166 -6.75 2.02 -12.31
N ASP A 167 -6.19 2.48 -11.20
CA ASP A 167 -5.10 1.86 -10.48
C ASP A 167 -5.33 2.02 -8.97
N LEU A 168 -5.56 0.91 -8.28
CA LEU A 168 -5.79 0.89 -6.84
C LEU A 168 -4.52 0.47 -6.06
N GLY A 169 -3.37 0.43 -6.71
CA GLY A 169 -2.12 -0.02 -6.09
C GLY A 169 -1.71 0.77 -4.85
N ALA A 170 -2.05 2.06 -4.80
CA ALA A 170 -1.76 2.93 -3.66
C ALA A 170 -2.60 2.64 -2.39
N ALA A 171 -3.66 1.82 -2.50
CA ALA A 171 -4.49 1.40 -1.36
C ALA A 171 -4.53 -0.14 -1.21
N GLY A 172 -3.91 -0.85 -2.14
CA GLY A 172 -4.11 -2.30 -2.28
C GLY A 172 -3.60 -3.12 -1.10
N LYS A 173 -2.48 -2.73 -0.50
CA LYS A 173 -1.92 -3.43 0.65
C LYS A 173 -2.75 -3.19 1.91
N GLY A 174 -3.28 -1.99 2.07
CA GLY A 174 -4.23 -1.67 3.14
C GLY A 174 -5.51 -2.51 3.03
N ILE A 175 -6.08 -2.65 1.83
CA ILE A 175 -7.23 -3.53 1.57
C ILE A 175 -6.91 -4.99 1.95
N ALA A 176 -5.70 -5.46 1.63
CA ALA A 176 -5.27 -6.79 2.00
C ALA A 176 -5.15 -6.96 3.53
N LEU A 177 -4.69 -5.93 4.24
CA LEU A 177 -4.63 -5.93 5.70
C LEU A 177 -6.02 -5.88 6.36
N ASP A 178 -6.99 -5.13 5.79
CA ASP A 178 -8.39 -5.15 6.25
C ASP A 178 -8.99 -6.58 6.12
N THR A 179 -8.65 -7.27 5.02
CA THR A 179 -9.07 -8.65 4.81
C THR A 179 -8.40 -9.60 5.81
N ALA A 180 -7.11 -9.42 6.09
CA ALA A 180 -6.38 -10.20 7.09
C ALA A 180 -6.94 -9.97 8.51
N GLU A 181 -7.27 -8.72 8.87
CA GLU A 181 -7.90 -8.39 10.16
C GLU A 181 -9.24 -9.11 10.34
N SER A 182 -10.06 -9.19 9.29
CA SER A 182 -11.33 -9.91 9.33
C SER A 182 -11.15 -11.41 9.63
N ILE A 183 -10.08 -12.04 9.17
CA ILE A 183 -9.73 -13.42 9.48
C ILE A 183 -9.29 -13.53 10.94
N LEU A 184 -8.35 -12.66 11.38
CA LEU A 184 -7.86 -12.64 12.75
C LEU A 184 -9.00 -12.47 13.77
N SER A 185 -9.93 -11.54 13.49
CA SER A 185 -11.06 -11.24 14.37
C SER A 185 -12.11 -12.36 14.42
N SER A 186 -12.17 -13.21 13.41
CA SER A 186 -13.06 -14.37 13.36
C SER A 186 -12.56 -15.57 14.18
N ASP A 187 -11.26 -15.65 14.45
CA ASP A 187 -10.63 -16.73 15.22
C ASP A 187 -10.36 -16.30 16.67
N LYS A 188 -11.09 -16.88 17.60
CA LYS A 188 -10.97 -16.60 19.05
C LYS A 188 -9.65 -17.04 19.67
N ASN A 189 -8.90 -17.91 18.99
CA ASN A 189 -7.60 -18.39 19.47
C ASN A 189 -6.47 -17.39 19.18
N VAL A 190 -6.73 -16.34 18.39
CA VAL A 190 -5.76 -15.28 18.12
C VAL A 190 -5.85 -14.21 19.19
N SER A 191 -4.81 -14.05 19.99
CA SER A 191 -4.71 -13.00 21.00
C SER A 191 -4.07 -11.71 20.42
N GLY A 192 -3.14 -11.85 19.49
CA GLY A 192 -2.45 -10.74 18.87
C GLY A 192 -1.69 -11.13 17.61
N ALA A 193 -1.44 -10.15 16.76
CA ALA A 193 -0.68 -10.33 15.54
C ALA A 193 0.01 -9.04 15.07
N VAL A 194 1.10 -9.22 14.32
CA VAL A 194 1.64 -8.18 13.42
C VAL A 194 1.74 -8.79 12.03
N ILE A 195 1.11 -8.13 11.05
CA ILE A 195 1.20 -8.50 9.64
C ILE A 195 1.78 -7.32 8.87
N SER A 196 2.82 -7.58 8.08
CA SER A 196 3.48 -6.57 7.25
C SER A 196 3.43 -6.99 5.79
N VAL A 197 2.93 -6.11 4.92
CA VAL A 197 2.90 -6.28 3.47
C VAL A 197 3.87 -5.29 2.85
N GLY A 198 5.06 -5.77 2.47
CA GLY A 198 6.11 -4.97 1.84
C GLY A 198 6.72 -3.90 2.73
N GLU A 199 6.67 -4.10 4.05
CA GLU A 199 7.24 -3.19 5.07
C GLU A 199 6.63 -1.78 5.11
N SER A 200 5.79 -1.43 4.14
CA SER A 200 5.14 -0.12 4.07
C SER A 200 3.70 -0.12 4.57
N SER A 201 3.05 -1.27 4.62
CA SER A 201 1.69 -1.40 5.15
C SER A 201 1.70 -2.47 6.22
N ILE A 202 1.38 -2.09 7.46
CA ILE A 202 1.48 -2.95 8.64
C ILE A 202 0.16 -2.90 9.41
N LEU A 203 -0.28 -4.07 9.86
CA LEU A 203 -1.36 -4.25 10.81
C LEU A 203 -0.78 -4.73 12.14
N THR A 204 -1.11 -4.04 13.23
CA THR A 204 -1.04 -4.61 14.57
C THR A 204 -2.46 -5.01 14.98
N TYR A 205 -2.63 -6.20 15.55
CA TYR A 205 -3.93 -6.73 15.96
C TYR A 205 -3.89 -7.20 17.41
N GLY A 206 -4.94 -6.89 18.17
CA GLY A 206 -5.11 -7.41 19.52
C GLY A 206 -3.97 -7.02 20.47
N ARG A 207 -3.53 -7.95 21.30
CA ARG A 207 -2.47 -7.74 22.31
C ARG A 207 -1.52 -8.92 22.39
N LYS A 208 -0.27 -8.63 22.72
CA LYS A 208 0.69 -9.67 23.10
C LYS A 208 0.25 -10.33 24.40
N PRO A 209 0.55 -11.61 24.61
CA PRO A 209 0.16 -12.34 25.83
C PRO A 209 0.73 -11.72 27.12
N ASP A 210 1.88 -11.07 27.06
CA ASP A 210 2.52 -10.39 28.18
C ASP A 210 1.92 -9.00 28.48
N GLY A 211 0.97 -8.54 27.66
CA GLY A 211 0.30 -7.24 27.78
C GLY A 211 1.13 -6.05 27.32
N SER A 212 2.33 -6.26 26.78
CA SER A 212 3.18 -5.18 26.28
C SER A 212 2.65 -4.59 24.95
N ASP A 213 2.95 -3.32 24.70
CA ASP A 213 2.58 -2.63 23.48
C ASP A 213 3.38 -3.15 22.27
N TRP A 214 2.81 -2.95 21.08
CA TRP A 214 3.48 -3.17 19.80
C TRP A 214 4.53 -2.09 19.57
N GLN A 215 5.69 -2.50 19.07
CA GLN A 215 6.79 -1.60 18.71
C GLN A 215 7.06 -1.73 17.22
N ILE A 216 6.74 -0.69 16.46
CA ILE A 216 6.90 -0.66 15.00
C ILE A 216 7.97 0.37 14.67
N ALA A 217 9.12 -0.10 14.21
CA ALA A 217 10.21 0.76 13.79
C ALA A 217 9.88 1.46 12.46
N ILE A 218 10.16 2.76 12.38
CA ILE A 218 10.00 3.55 11.16
C ILE A 218 11.39 3.73 10.54
N ARG A 219 11.52 3.23 9.30
CA ARG A 219 12.79 3.26 8.56
C ARG A 219 13.22 4.70 8.24
N ASP A 220 14.53 4.93 8.26
CA ASP A 220 15.10 6.15 7.71
C ASP A 220 14.97 6.15 6.17
N PRO A 221 14.32 7.16 5.55
CA PRO A 221 14.14 7.21 4.11
C PRO A 221 15.44 7.41 3.32
N ARG A 222 16.55 7.69 3.96
CA ARG A 222 17.86 7.90 3.33
C ARG A 222 18.90 6.85 3.72
N ASP A 223 18.65 6.08 4.78
CA ASP A 223 19.52 4.98 5.21
C ASP A 223 18.67 3.72 5.50
N LYS A 224 18.78 2.72 4.62
CA LYS A 224 18.00 1.47 4.70
C LYS A 224 18.28 0.65 5.97
N GLU A 225 19.47 0.82 6.57
CA GLU A 225 19.90 0.07 7.76
C GLU A 225 19.53 0.79 9.07
N SER A 226 19.02 2.02 8.97
CA SER A 226 18.69 2.86 10.12
C SER A 226 17.20 3.07 10.28
N THR A 227 16.79 3.47 11.49
CA THR A 227 15.43 3.89 11.81
C THR A 227 15.44 5.30 12.37
N ILE A 228 14.39 6.07 12.06
CA ILE A 228 14.23 7.43 12.62
C ILE A 228 13.52 7.42 13.97
N GLY A 229 12.85 6.33 14.32
CA GLY A 229 12.13 6.14 15.57
C GLY A 229 11.25 4.91 15.57
N THR A 230 10.45 4.78 16.63
CA THR A 230 9.56 3.65 16.87
C THR A 230 8.18 4.14 17.27
N LEU A 231 7.14 3.56 16.69
CA LEU A 231 5.77 3.72 17.14
C LEU A 231 5.47 2.73 18.27
N ILE A 232 4.90 3.22 19.36
CA ILE A 232 4.41 2.42 20.47
C ILE A 232 2.89 2.38 20.38
N LEU A 233 2.33 1.22 20.03
CA LEU A 233 0.93 1.06 19.68
C LEU A 233 0.25 0.04 20.59
N SER A 234 -0.91 0.40 21.11
CA SER A 234 -1.75 -0.46 21.91
C SER A 234 -2.96 -0.96 21.11
N GLY A 235 -3.14 -2.26 21.02
CA GLY A 235 -4.29 -2.84 20.33
C GLY A 235 -4.15 -2.89 18.81
N THR A 236 -5.30 -2.83 18.11
CA THR A 236 -5.36 -2.92 16.64
C THR A 236 -5.13 -1.55 16.02
N SER A 237 -4.19 -1.48 15.09
CA SER A 237 -3.86 -0.27 14.34
C SER A 237 -3.29 -0.62 12.97
N TYR A 238 -3.54 0.23 11.99
CA TYR A 238 -2.94 0.15 10.66
C TYR A 238 -1.91 1.25 10.48
N ILE A 239 -0.81 0.91 9.87
CA ILE A 239 0.30 1.82 9.56
C ILE A 239 0.56 1.74 8.07
N GLY A 240 0.43 2.86 7.37
CA GLY A 240 0.73 2.99 5.95
C GLY A 240 1.85 3.99 5.72
N THR A 241 2.89 3.61 4.98
CA THR A 241 4.02 4.50 4.67
C THR A 241 4.20 4.68 3.18
N SER A 242 4.16 5.91 2.73
CA SER A 242 4.50 6.34 1.37
C SER A 242 5.83 7.07 1.36
N GLY A 243 6.74 6.70 0.44
CA GLY A 243 8.07 7.30 0.39
C GLY A 243 8.72 7.25 -1.00
N ASP A 244 9.57 8.24 -1.29
CA ASP A 244 10.26 8.41 -2.57
C ASP A 244 11.41 7.42 -2.79
N TYR A 245 11.66 6.54 -1.82
CA TYR A 245 12.80 5.61 -1.78
C TYR A 245 12.41 4.15 -2.07
N GLN A 246 11.12 3.84 -2.25
CA GLN A 246 10.66 2.47 -2.47
C GLN A 246 10.89 2.02 -3.92
N LYS A 247 10.27 2.71 -4.88
CA LYS A 247 10.41 2.46 -6.32
C LYS A 247 10.77 3.78 -6.99
N TYR A 248 12.00 3.91 -7.46
CA TYR A 248 12.50 5.12 -8.12
C TYR A 248 13.69 4.80 -9.03
N PHE A 249 13.98 5.72 -9.93
CA PHE A 249 15.25 5.79 -10.63
C PHE A 249 15.82 7.22 -10.54
N GLU A 250 17.11 7.36 -10.77
CA GLU A 250 17.77 8.66 -10.78
C GLU A 250 18.31 8.97 -12.16
N LYS A 251 17.99 10.15 -12.68
CA LYS A 251 18.44 10.60 -14.00
C LYS A 251 18.75 12.10 -13.97
N ASN A 252 19.93 12.46 -14.48
CA ASN A 252 20.41 13.86 -14.49
C ASN A 252 20.39 14.54 -13.10
N GLY A 253 20.67 13.78 -12.03
CA GLY A 253 20.68 14.29 -10.66
C GLY A 253 19.32 14.52 -10.04
N ARG A 254 18.23 14.10 -10.70
CA ARG A 254 16.85 14.15 -10.18
C ARG A 254 16.35 12.73 -9.95
N ARG A 255 15.63 12.54 -8.83
CA ARG A 255 14.94 11.30 -8.49
C ARG A 255 13.53 11.33 -9.08
N TYR A 256 13.16 10.24 -9.73
CA TYR A 256 11.82 9.99 -10.25
C TYR A 256 11.27 8.78 -9.51
N HIS A 257 10.24 8.96 -8.69
CA HIS A 257 9.65 7.92 -7.87
C HIS A 257 8.19 7.64 -8.29
N HIS A 258 7.66 6.52 -7.84
CA HIS A 258 6.36 5.99 -8.28
C HIS A 258 5.12 6.72 -7.74
N ILE A 259 5.27 7.61 -6.75
CA ILE A 259 4.15 8.38 -6.21
C ILE A 259 3.94 9.59 -7.12
N LEU A 260 2.96 9.50 -8.00
CA LEU A 260 2.65 10.53 -8.98
C LEU A 260 1.72 11.58 -8.38
N ASP A 261 1.92 12.83 -8.73
CA ASP A 261 0.94 13.90 -8.54
C ASP A 261 -0.08 13.84 -9.70
N PRO A 262 -1.35 13.52 -9.41
CA PRO A 262 -2.37 13.39 -10.45
C PRO A 262 -2.63 14.69 -11.22
N SER A 263 -2.30 15.85 -10.65
CA SER A 263 -2.52 17.16 -11.28
C SER A 263 -1.46 17.50 -12.33
N THR A 264 -0.22 17.01 -12.15
CA THR A 264 0.90 17.28 -13.03
C THR A 264 1.28 16.09 -13.91
N GLY A 265 0.96 14.87 -13.46
CA GLY A 265 1.34 13.61 -14.09
C GLY A 265 2.82 13.23 -13.88
N TYR A 266 3.55 13.97 -13.06
CA TYR A 266 4.93 13.71 -12.67
C TYR A 266 5.02 13.17 -11.24
N PRO A 267 6.18 12.59 -10.83
CA PRO A 267 6.44 12.31 -9.43
C PRO A 267 6.21 13.54 -8.55
N ALA A 268 5.54 13.38 -7.41
CA ALA A 268 5.17 14.48 -6.53
C ALA A 268 6.41 15.17 -5.92
N GLU A 269 6.41 16.49 -5.87
CA GLU A 269 7.47 17.32 -5.30
C GLU A 269 6.90 18.25 -4.21
N SER A 270 6.45 17.66 -3.11
CA SER A 270 5.79 18.37 -2.01
C SER A 270 6.74 18.82 -0.89
N GLY A 271 8.05 18.59 -1.04
CA GLY A 271 9.05 18.82 0.02
C GLY A 271 9.02 17.74 1.11
N VAL A 272 8.31 16.61 0.87
CA VAL A 272 8.24 15.45 1.76
C VAL A 272 8.86 14.25 1.07
N ILE A 273 9.67 13.49 1.82
CA ILE A 273 10.34 12.29 1.32
C ILE A 273 9.76 10.99 1.90
N SER A 274 9.05 11.08 3.01
CA SER A 274 8.32 9.96 3.61
C SER A 274 7.14 10.46 4.43
N VAL A 275 6.02 9.75 4.37
CA VAL A 275 4.85 9.95 5.22
C VAL A 275 4.43 8.61 5.79
N THR A 276 4.29 8.53 7.11
CA THR A 276 3.69 7.40 7.80
C THR A 276 2.37 7.85 8.41
N VAL A 277 1.29 7.16 8.06
CA VAL A 277 -0.06 7.37 8.61
C VAL A 277 -0.41 6.22 9.53
N ILE A 278 -1.09 6.51 10.64
CA ILE A 278 -1.60 5.55 11.60
C ILE A 278 -3.12 5.78 11.73
N CYS A 279 -3.92 4.76 11.50
CA CYS A 279 -5.38 4.84 11.62
C CYS A 279 -6.02 3.48 11.93
N ASN A 280 -7.34 3.38 11.81
CA ASN A 280 -8.13 2.19 12.15
C ASN A 280 -8.70 1.43 10.92
N SER A 281 -8.23 1.74 9.71
CA SER A 281 -8.63 1.06 8.46
C SER A 281 -7.47 1.00 7.50
N GLY A 282 -7.19 -0.17 6.95
CA GLY A 282 -6.07 -0.37 6.05
C GLY A 282 -6.23 0.39 4.73
N ILE A 283 -7.39 0.28 4.09
CA ILE A 283 -7.68 1.00 2.83
C ILE A 283 -7.51 2.51 2.98
N ILE A 284 -8.03 3.08 4.08
CA ILE A 284 -7.92 4.51 4.37
C ILE A 284 -6.47 4.88 4.67
N CYS A 285 -5.78 4.07 5.46
CA CYS A 285 -4.39 4.32 5.86
C CYS A 285 -3.45 4.45 4.66
N ASP A 286 -3.51 3.50 3.73
CA ASP A 286 -2.69 3.52 2.52
C ASP A 286 -3.07 4.69 1.60
N ALA A 287 -4.37 4.93 1.38
CA ALA A 287 -4.84 6.04 0.55
C ALA A 287 -4.42 7.40 1.12
N LEU A 288 -4.55 7.58 2.44
CA LEU A 288 -4.12 8.80 3.14
C LEU A 288 -2.61 9.00 3.08
N SER A 289 -1.80 7.95 3.25
CA SER A 289 -0.35 8.07 3.18
C SER A 289 0.11 8.62 1.83
N THR A 290 -0.52 8.17 0.74
CA THR A 290 -0.28 8.67 -0.62
C THR A 290 -0.79 10.11 -0.80
N ALA A 291 -2.02 10.39 -0.37
CA ALA A 291 -2.57 11.75 -0.44
C ALA A 291 -1.72 12.77 0.35
N CYS A 292 -1.33 12.42 1.57
CA CYS A 292 -0.50 13.26 2.43
C CYS A 292 0.89 13.49 1.84
N PHE A 293 1.46 12.49 1.17
CA PHE A 293 2.73 12.63 0.48
C PHE A 293 2.64 13.65 -0.67
N VAL A 294 1.59 13.59 -1.46
CA VAL A 294 1.35 14.52 -2.58
C VAL A 294 1.04 15.94 -2.10
N LEU A 295 0.24 16.07 -1.03
CA LEU A 295 -0.15 17.37 -0.45
C LEU A 295 0.99 18.08 0.29
N GLY A 296 1.99 17.34 0.78
CA GLY A 296 2.99 17.86 1.70
C GLY A 296 2.50 17.94 3.14
N ALA A 297 3.39 18.38 4.05
CA ALA A 297 3.15 18.27 5.48
C ALA A 297 1.95 19.11 5.98
N ASP A 298 1.82 20.37 5.54
CA ASP A 298 0.82 21.29 6.09
C ASP A 298 -0.62 20.87 5.75
N GLU A 299 -0.90 20.58 4.50
CA GLU A 299 -2.23 20.14 4.06
C GLU A 299 -2.46 18.66 4.38
N GLY A 300 -1.40 17.84 4.32
CA GLY A 300 -1.46 16.43 4.68
C GLY A 300 -1.84 16.21 6.16
N MET A 301 -1.31 17.01 7.10
CA MET A 301 -1.73 16.95 8.51
C MET A 301 -3.22 17.25 8.68
N LYS A 302 -3.73 18.26 8.00
CA LYS A 302 -5.16 18.61 8.06
C LYS A 302 -6.04 17.49 7.52
N LEU A 303 -5.59 16.84 6.43
CA LEU A 303 -6.29 15.70 5.86
C LEU A 303 -6.29 14.52 6.83
N ALA A 304 -5.13 14.17 7.42
CA ALA A 304 -5.04 13.10 8.41
C ALA A 304 -5.96 13.36 9.62
N GLU A 305 -5.93 14.57 10.18
CA GLU A 305 -6.80 14.98 11.29
C GLU A 305 -8.29 14.87 10.94
N LYS A 306 -8.70 15.20 9.70
CA LYS A 306 -10.07 15.06 9.23
C LYS A 306 -10.58 13.62 9.31
N TYR A 307 -9.69 12.65 9.09
CA TYR A 307 -9.99 11.20 9.18
C TYR A 307 -9.77 10.62 10.58
N GLY A 308 -9.40 11.47 11.57
CA GLY A 308 -9.01 10.98 12.90
C GLY A 308 -7.76 10.13 12.89
N ALA A 309 -6.93 10.27 11.85
CA ALA A 309 -5.67 9.58 11.69
C ALA A 309 -4.50 10.41 12.22
N GLU A 310 -3.44 9.73 12.62
CA GLU A 310 -2.18 10.37 12.99
C GLU A 310 -1.19 10.25 11.83
N ALA A 311 -0.32 11.24 11.69
CA ALA A 311 0.66 11.25 10.60
C ALA A 311 2.03 11.78 11.03
N ILE A 312 3.08 11.19 10.44
CA ILE A 312 4.48 11.57 10.61
C ILE A 312 5.05 11.85 9.22
N PHE A 313 5.63 13.03 9.05
CA PHE A 313 6.22 13.48 7.80
C PHE A 313 7.73 13.65 7.98
N VAL A 314 8.51 13.07 7.10
CA VAL A 314 9.94 13.34 6.95
C VAL A 314 10.11 14.24 5.73
N LYS A 315 10.66 15.43 5.94
CA LYS A 315 10.88 16.42 4.89
C LYS A 315 12.20 16.19 4.14
N ASP A 316 12.38 16.86 3.04
CA ASP A 316 13.60 16.79 2.20
C ASP A 316 14.86 17.26 2.94
N ASP A 317 14.71 18.17 3.92
CA ASP A 317 15.76 18.61 4.85
C ASP A 317 15.99 17.62 6.02
N GLN A 318 15.31 16.48 6.00
CA GLN A 318 15.30 15.43 7.02
C GLN A 318 14.67 15.85 8.37
N SER A 319 14.06 17.02 8.44
CA SER A 319 13.26 17.37 9.61
C SER A 319 11.99 16.54 9.68
N ILE A 320 11.54 16.21 10.91
CA ILE A 320 10.35 15.43 11.17
C ILE A 320 9.29 16.35 11.75
N VAL A 321 8.11 16.33 11.16
CA VAL A 321 6.90 16.97 11.70
C VAL A 321 5.80 15.94 11.81
N MET A 322 4.91 16.07 12.80
CA MET A 322 3.88 15.08 13.05
C MET A 322 2.65 15.68 13.70
N THR A 323 1.53 14.99 13.64
CA THR A 323 0.31 15.35 14.36
C THR A 323 0.51 15.19 15.87
N LYS A 324 -0.28 15.90 16.67
CA LYS A 324 -0.19 15.84 18.14
C LYS A 324 -0.46 14.46 18.74
N GLY A 325 -1.25 13.65 18.07
CA GLY A 325 -1.49 12.27 18.50
C GLY A 325 -0.31 11.38 18.18
N ALA A 326 0.34 11.56 17.01
CA ALA A 326 1.54 10.82 16.64
C ALA A 326 2.70 11.09 17.62
N GLU A 327 2.85 12.34 18.13
CA GLU A 327 3.87 12.66 19.15
C GLU A 327 3.76 11.77 20.41
N LYS A 328 2.53 11.35 20.78
CA LYS A 328 2.29 10.49 21.95
C LYS A 328 2.63 9.02 21.70
N LEU A 329 2.63 8.61 20.44
CA LEU A 329 2.95 7.25 19.99
C LEU A 329 4.43 7.11 19.64
N TRP A 330 5.17 8.21 19.54
CA TRP A 330 6.50 8.28 18.97
C TRP A 330 7.62 8.20 20.01
N GLN A 331 8.59 7.35 19.75
CA GLN A 331 9.86 7.29 20.44
C GLN A 331 10.98 7.50 19.41
N SER A 332 11.70 8.61 19.51
CA SER A 332 12.84 8.90 18.62
C SER A 332 13.93 7.83 18.73
N ALA A 333 14.60 7.57 17.63
CA ALA A 333 15.82 6.77 17.66
C ALA A 333 16.87 7.48 18.52
N SER A 334 17.62 6.68 19.31
CA SER A 334 18.67 7.19 20.22
C SER A 334 20.00 7.40 19.50
#